data_d075b97d536c9eeeb937a77032bb3f54
#
_entry.id   d075b97d536c9eeeb937a77032bb3f54
#
_cell.length_a   1.000
_cell.length_b   1.000
_cell.length_c   1.000
_cell.angle_alpha   90.00
_cell.angle_beta   90.00
_cell.angle_gamma   90.00
#
_symmetry.space_group_name_H-M   'P 1'
#
loop_
_entity.id
_entity.type
_entity.pdbx_description
1 polymer ?
#
loop_
_entity_poly.entity_id
_entity_poly.type
_entity_poly.pdbx_seq_one_letter_code
_entity_poly.pdbx_strand_id
1 'polypeptide(L)'
;MKRVIVSGGGTGGHIYPAVAVAEALRRRFGEEVEILFVGAEGKMEMEKVPALGYRIVGLPVAGLQRRFDLKNLAVPFKVLKSIRKARRTIRDFGADVVVGFGGYASGPVLWAAQRMGIPTVIQEQNSYAGVTNKLLAKRARTICVSYEGMERFFPKEKIVMTGNPLRGRFSKAGADRREALAHFGFRDDLPVLLVVGGSLGTRTLNEMMKAWVLRQGGTSPVQVIWQTGKYYEREMREFLAQHPTANIWQGAFIDRMDYAYAAADLVVSRSGACTVSELCLVAKPTLFVPSPNVAEDHQTKNARALADKGAAL
;
A
#
# COMPACT_ATOMS: atom_id res chain seq x y z
N MET A 1 13.91 -24.63 11.65
CA MET A 1 12.76 -23.92 11.05
C MET A 1 12.77 -22.49 11.61
N LYS A 2 12.74 -21.48 10.74
CA LYS A 2 12.71 -20.05 11.13
C LYS A 2 11.28 -19.61 11.34
N ARG A 3 10.99 -18.99 12.48
CA ARG A 3 9.62 -18.52 12.82
C ARG A 3 9.53 -17.01 12.78
N VAL A 4 8.79 -16.48 11.83
CA VAL A 4 8.69 -15.05 11.56
C VAL A 4 7.26 -14.56 11.84
N ILE A 5 7.13 -13.58 12.73
CA ILE A 5 5.87 -12.84 12.85
C ILE A 5 5.94 -11.59 11.98
N VAL A 6 4.91 -11.40 11.15
CA VAL A 6 4.72 -10.24 10.29
C VAL A 6 3.53 -9.43 10.81
N SER A 7 3.72 -8.16 11.13
CA SER A 7 2.65 -7.31 11.66
C SER A 7 2.52 -6.00 10.90
N GLY A 8 1.32 -5.74 10.45
CA GLY A 8 0.92 -4.52 9.75
C GLY A 8 -0.55 -4.59 9.41
N GLY A 9 -1.19 -3.44 9.26
CA GLY A 9 -2.61 -3.47 8.93
C GLY A 9 -3.27 -2.11 8.94
N GLY A 10 -4.60 -2.13 8.80
CA GLY A 10 -5.45 -0.96 8.72
C GLY A 10 -5.59 -0.38 7.32
N THR A 11 -4.58 -0.54 6.47
CA THR A 11 -4.59 -0.06 5.07
C THR A 11 -3.82 -1.00 4.15
N GLY A 12 -4.13 -0.97 2.85
CA GLY A 12 -3.37 -1.72 1.84
C GLY A 12 -1.88 -1.36 1.81
N GLY A 13 -1.53 -0.11 2.12
CA GLY A 13 -0.14 0.36 2.18
C GLY A 13 0.73 -0.35 3.22
N HIS A 14 0.16 -0.93 4.27
CA HIS A 14 0.87 -1.75 5.24
C HIS A 14 0.77 -3.25 4.95
N ILE A 15 -0.40 -3.69 4.42
CA ILE A 15 -0.68 -5.12 4.21
C ILE A 15 0.11 -5.65 3.01
N TYR A 16 0.12 -4.95 1.89
CA TYR A 16 0.75 -5.45 0.67
C TYR A 16 2.28 -5.55 0.76
N PRO A 17 3.02 -4.59 1.33
CA PRO A 17 4.44 -4.78 1.64
C PRO A 17 4.72 -5.95 2.58
N ALA A 18 3.86 -6.13 3.60
CA ALA A 18 3.97 -7.25 4.53
C ALA A 18 3.81 -8.61 3.82
N VAL A 19 2.83 -8.71 2.92
CA VAL A 19 2.63 -9.91 2.08
C VAL A 19 3.80 -10.12 1.13
N ALA A 20 4.31 -9.07 0.48
CA ALA A 20 5.44 -9.18 -0.43
C ALA A 20 6.71 -9.73 0.27
N VAL A 21 6.97 -9.30 1.51
CA VAL A 21 8.06 -9.85 2.31
C VAL A 21 7.79 -11.30 2.71
N ALA A 22 6.57 -11.65 3.10
CA ALA A 22 6.21 -13.03 3.43
C ALA A 22 6.37 -13.97 2.23
N GLU A 23 5.94 -13.55 1.04
CA GLU A 23 6.15 -14.28 -0.22
C GLU A 23 7.63 -14.44 -0.55
N ALA A 24 8.44 -13.39 -0.36
CA ALA A 24 9.88 -13.43 -0.59
C ALA A 24 10.59 -14.41 0.38
N LEU A 25 10.19 -14.42 1.65
CA LEU A 25 10.69 -15.36 2.64
C LEU A 25 10.33 -16.81 2.27
N ARG A 26 9.08 -17.08 1.85
CA ARG A 26 8.67 -18.41 1.37
C ARG A 26 9.47 -18.85 0.13
N ARG A 27 9.66 -17.95 -0.84
CA ARG A 27 10.49 -18.29 -2.02
C ARG A 27 11.92 -18.61 -1.67
N ARG A 28 12.49 -17.94 -0.66
CA ARG A 28 13.90 -18.10 -0.28
C ARG A 28 14.13 -19.33 0.61
N PHE A 29 13.23 -19.63 1.51
CA PHE A 29 13.44 -20.62 2.57
C PHE A 29 12.50 -21.83 2.46
N GLY A 30 11.52 -21.81 1.54
CA GLY A 30 10.58 -22.91 1.38
C GLY A 30 9.87 -23.26 2.68
N GLU A 31 9.90 -24.51 3.03
CA GLU A 31 9.31 -25.04 4.26
C GLU A 31 10.15 -24.79 5.53
N GLU A 32 11.37 -24.28 5.38
CA GLU A 32 12.20 -23.91 6.53
C GLU A 32 11.73 -22.64 7.24
N VAL A 33 10.73 -21.93 6.70
CA VAL A 33 10.14 -20.75 7.33
C VAL A 33 8.67 -20.93 7.63
N GLU A 34 8.30 -20.68 8.88
CA GLU A 34 6.92 -20.55 9.32
C GLU A 34 6.59 -19.07 9.52
N ILE A 35 5.48 -18.62 8.93
CA ILE A 35 5.07 -17.21 8.96
C ILE A 35 3.70 -17.10 9.62
N LEU A 36 3.60 -16.22 10.61
CA LEU A 36 2.36 -15.84 11.27
C LEU A 36 2.13 -14.34 11.13
N PHE A 37 0.97 -13.97 10.60
CA PHE A 37 0.56 -12.57 10.60
C PHE A 37 -0.12 -12.19 11.93
N VAL A 38 0.05 -10.92 12.32
CA VAL A 38 -0.68 -10.31 13.42
C VAL A 38 -1.25 -8.97 12.96
N GLY A 39 -2.58 -8.84 13.00
CA GLY A 39 -3.32 -7.68 12.53
C GLY A 39 -4.31 -7.14 13.56
N ALA A 40 -5.13 -6.16 13.18
CA ALA A 40 -6.21 -5.61 14.01
C ALA A 40 -7.53 -6.32 13.75
N GLU A 41 -8.24 -6.71 14.80
CA GLU A 41 -9.58 -7.32 14.70
C GLU A 41 -10.55 -6.39 13.93
N GLY A 42 -11.36 -6.98 13.04
CA GLY A 42 -12.35 -6.25 12.25
C GLY A 42 -11.77 -5.33 11.18
N LYS A 43 -10.51 -5.49 10.80
CA LYS A 43 -9.86 -4.75 9.72
C LYS A 43 -9.61 -5.64 8.50
N MET A 44 -9.34 -4.99 7.36
CA MET A 44 -9.23 -5.67 6.06
C MET A 44 -8.16 -6.77 6.01
N GLU A 45 -7.14 -6.69 6.84
CA GLU A 45 -6.10 -7.73 6.93
C GLU A 45 -6.67 -9.07 7.40
N MET A 46 -7.73 -9.06 8.22
CA MET A 46 -8.36 -10.29 8.71
C MET A 46 -9.05 -11.10 7.60
N GLU A 47 -9.38 -10.47 6.47
CA GLU A 47 -9.94 -11.13 5.28
C GLU A 47 -8.87 -11.35 4.21
N LYS A 48 -8.06 -10.34 3.94
CA LYS A 48 -7.09 -10.36 2.83
C LYS A 48 -5.93 -11.32 3.06
N VAL A 49 -5.41 -11.41 4.29
CA VAL A 49 -4.25 -12.26 4.60
C VAL A 49 -4.59 -13.75 4.52
N PRO A 50 -5.73 -14.25 5.10
CA PRO A 50 -6.15 -15.63 4.91
C PRO A 50 -6.44 -16.01 3.46
N ALA A 51 -7.03 -15.10 2.68
CA ALA A 51 -7.28 -15.31 1.25
C ALA A 51 -5.97 -15.54 0.43
N LEU A 52 -4.81 -15.14 0.99
CA LEU A 52 -3.48 -15.37 0.42
C LEU A 52 -2.77 -16.60 1.02
N GLY A 53 -3.48 -17.41 1.81
CA GLY A 53 -2.96 -18.64 2.40
C GLY A 53 -2.05 -18.45 3.62
N TYR A 54 -2.15 -17.32 4.33
CA TYR A 54 -1.41 -17.09 5.57
C TYR A 54 -2.31 -17.14 6.80
N ARG A 55 -1.78 -17.70 7.89
CA ARG A 55 -2.41 -17.63 9.21
C ARG A 55 -2.30 -16.21 9.77
N ILE A 56 -3.36 -15.73 10.42
CA ILE A 56 -3.38 -14.42 11.07
C ILE A 56 -4.04 -14.48 12.44
N VAL A 57 -3.49 -13.72 13.38
CA VAL A 57 -4.08 -13.49 14.71
C VAL A 57 -4.49 -12.01 14.82
N GLY A 58 -5.74 -11.75 15.16
CA GLY A 58 -6.25 -10.41 15.39
C GLY A 58 -5.93 -9.91 16.79
N LEU A 59 -5.60 -8.63 16.93
CA LEU A 59 -5.48 -7.92 18.21
C LEU A 59 -6.64 -6.93 18.38
N PRO A 60 -7.18 -6.76 19.61
CA PRO A 60 -8.27 -5.82 19.88
C PRO A 60 -7.77 -4.37 19.94
N VAL A 61 -7.03 -3.95 18.92
CA VAL A 61 -6.51 -2.58 18.82
C VAL A 61 -7.53 -1.65 18.21
N ALA A 62 -7.59 -0.41 18.70
CA ALA A 62 -8.34 0.67 18.09
C ALA A 62 -7.40 1.86 17.86
N GLY A 63 -7.57 2.53 16.72
CA GLY A 63 -6.91 3.81 16.49
C GLY A 63 -7.47 4.88 17.43
N LEU A 64 -6.62 5.77 17.90
CA LEU A 64 -7.03 6.99 18.56
C LEU A 64 -7.86 7.82 17.57
N GLN A 65 -9.11 8.07 17.91
CA GLN A 65 -9.91 9.02 17.14
C GLN A 65 -9.44 10.43 17.47
N ARG A 66 -9.18 11.24 16.44
CA ARG A 66 -8.69 12.63 16.58
C ARG A 66 -9.71 13.59 17.21
N ARG A 67 -10.96 13.16 17.43
CA ARG A 67 -11.98 13.90 18.15
C ARG A 67 -12.06 13.42 19.58
N PHE A 68 -12.41 14.33 20.51
CA PHE A 68 -12.77 13.99 21.87
C PHE A 68 -13.99 13.05 21.84
N ASP A 69 -13.76 11.76 22.01
CA ASP A 69 -14.77 10.71 22.08
C ASP A 69 -14.52 9.92 23.37
N LEU A 70 -15.56 9.70 24.16
CA LEU A 70 -15.51 8.86 25.38
C LEU A 70 -14.95 7.46 25.09
N LYS A 71 -15.03 6.99 23.83
CA LYS A 71 -14.37 5.75 23.37
C LYS A 71 -12.86 5.80 23.49
N ASN A 72 -12.23 6.97 23.55
CA ASN A 72 -10.79 7.12 23.74
C ASN A 72 -10.36 6.72 25.18
N LEU A 73 -11.24 6.77 26.18
CA LEU A 73 -10.98 6.29 27.55
C LEU A 73 -10.70 4.77 27.59
N ALA A 74 -11.27 4.01 26.67
CA ALA A 74 -11.04 2.57 26.57
C ALA A 74 -9.71 2.20 25.83
N VAL A 75 -9.06 3.17 25.18
CA VAL A 75 -7.84 2.92 24.39
C VAL A 75 -6.69 2.35 25.23
N PRO A 76 -6.34 2.89 26.43
CA PRO A 76 -5.29 2.33 27.26
C PRO A 76 -5.53 0.86 27.62
N PHE A 77 -6.77 0.50 27.98
CA PHE A 77 -7.15 -0.89 28.31
C PHE A 77 -7.05 -1.81 27.07
N LYS A 78 -7.46 -1.33 25.90
CA LYS A 78 -7.32 -2.08 24.65
C LYS A 78 -5.85 -2.28 24.27
N VAL A 79 -5.01 -1.26 24.45
CA VAL A 79 -3.56 -1.36 24.23
C VAL A 79 -2.95 -2.39 25.16
N LEU A 80 -3.27 -2.35 26.47
CA LEU A 80 -2.75 -3.31 27.45
C LEU A 80 -3.19 -4.74 27.13
N LYS A 81 -4.47 -4.94 26.79
CA LYS A 81 -5.01 -6.23 26.32
C LYS A 81 -4.31 -6.72 25.07
N SER A 82 -4.05 -5.82 24.12
CA SER A 82 -3.33 -6.13 22.87
C SER A 82 -1.88 -6.53 23.13
N ILE A 83 -1.19 -5.84 24.03
CA ILE A 83 0.19 -6.19 24.43
C ILE A 83 0.23 -7.57 25.09
N ARG A 84 -0.72 -7.88 25.99
CA ARG A 84 -0.80 -9.21 26.62
C ARG A 84 -1.06 -10.31 25.59
N LYS A 85 -2.00 -10.08 24.66
CA LYS A 85 -2.31 -11.03 23.58
C LYS A 85 -1.10 -11.18 22.64
N ALA A 86 -0.43 -10.11 22.26
CA ALA A 86 0.78 -10.13 21.45
C ALA A 86 1.90 -10.94 22.12
N ARG A 87 2.18 -10.70 23.42
CA ARG A 87 3.19 -11.47 24.17
C ARG A 87 2.88 -12.96 24.19
N ARG A 88 1.61 -13.34 24.39
CA ARG A 88 1.18 -14.72 24.34
C ARG A 88 1.38 -15.30 22.93
N THR A 89 0.90 -14.63 21.89
CA THR A 89 1.06 -15.06 20.49
C THR A 89 2.53 -15.26 20.12
N ILE A 90 3.41 -14.32 20.50
CA ILE A 90 4.85 -14.39 20.23
C ILE A 90 5.47 -15.63 20.91
N ARG A 91 5.11 -15.87 22.18
CA ARG A 91 5.61 -17.02 22.95
C ARG A 91 5.09 -18.34 22.39
N ASP A 92 3.77 -18.46 22.18
CA ASP A 92 3.12 -19.69 21.75
C ASP A 92 3.58 -20.09 20.31
N PHE A 93 3.88 -19.09 19.48
CA PHE A 93 4.44 -19.30 18.15
C PHE A 93 5.96 -19.59 18.19
N GLY A 94 6.66 -19.13 19.21
CA GLY A 94 8.12 -19.25 19.34
C GLY A 94 8.86 -18.41 18.30
N ALA A 95 8.47 -17.14 18.15
CA ALA A 95 9.02 -16.27 17.12
C ALA A 95 10.51 -15.99 17.29
N ASP A 96 11.30 -16.17 16.23
CA ASP A 96 12.73 -15.80 16.16
C ASP A 96 12.92 -14.31 15.81
N VAL A 97 11.98 -13.74 15.06
CA VAL A 97 12.00 -12.33 14.63
C VAL A 97 10.59 -11.81 14.40
N VAL A 98 10.39 -10.53 14.65
CA VAL A 98 9.14 -9.82 14.38
C VAL A 98 9.38 -8.67 13.43
N VAL A 99 8.63 -8.63 12.31
CA VAL A 99 8.73 -7.59 11.29
C VAL A 99 7.46 -6.72 11.34
N GLY A 100 7.62 -5.41 11.52
CA GLY A 100 6.52 -4.44 11.56
C GLY A 100 6.49 -3.53 10.36
N PHE A 101 5.30 -3.39 9.78
CA PHE A 101 5.03 -2.56 8.61
C PHE A 101 4.22 -1.30 8.96
N GLY A 102 4.07 -1.00 10.24
CA GLY A 102 3.23 0.11 10.68
C GLY A 102 1.76 -0.25 10.88
N GLY A 103 0.95 0.76 11.13
CA GLY A 103 -0.44 0.58 11.53
C GLY A 103 -0.61 0.28 13.01
N TYR A 104 -1.86 0.21 13.46
CA TYR A 104 -2.19 0.09 14.89
C TYR A 104 -1.79 -1.25 15.51
N ALA A 105 -1.78 -2.33 14.73
CA ALA A 105 -1.44 -3.65 15.23
C ALA A 105 0.06 -3.83 15.46
N SER A 106 0.91 -3.24 14.62
CA SER A 106 2.35 -3.44 14.73
C SER A 106 2.95 -2.84 16.00
N GLY A 107 2.36 -1.77 16.54
CA GLY A 107 2.80 -1.13 17.78
C GLY A 107 2.90 -2.09 18.95
N PRO A 108 1.80 -2.67 19.42
CA PRO A 108 1.78 -3.63 20.52
C PRO A 108 2.63 -4.88 20.26
N VAL A 109 2.70 -5.36 19.01
CA VAL A 109 3.47 -6.57 18.66
C VAL A 109 4.97 -6.33 18.74
N LEU A 110 5.47 -5.28 18.09
CA LEU A 110 6.90 -4.94 18.17
C LEU A 110 7.32 -4.54 19.58
N TRP A 111 6.48 -3.78 20.27
CA TRP A 111 6.76 -3.41 21.67
C TRP A 111 6.90 -4.65 22.56
N ALA A 112 5.99 -5.61 22.42
CA ALA A 112 6.04 -6.87 23.15
C ALA A 112 7.29 -7.68 22.82
N ALA A 113 7.63 -7.84 21.54
CA ALA A 113 8.83 -8.53 21.07
C ALA A 113 10.11 -7.92 21.64
N GLN A 114 10.23 -6.58 21.55
CA GLN A 114 11.37 -5.84 22.09
C GLN A 114 11.54 -6.01 23.62
N ARG A 115 10.43 -6.12 24.35
CA ARG A 115 10.45 -6.39 25.81
C ARG A 115 10.75 -7.84 26.15
N MET A 116 10.57 -8.75 25.22
CA MET A 116 10.92 -10.17 25.35
C MET A 116 12.33 -10.48 24.82
N GLY A 117 13.09 -9.48 24.37
CA GLY A 117 14.44 -9.68 23.80
C GLY A 117 14.44 -10.24 22.37
N ILE A 118 13.28 -10.31 21.73
CA ILE A 118 13.18 -10.84 20.36
C ILE A 118 13.55 -9.73 19.36
N PRO A 119 14.43 -9.98 18.40
CA PRO A 119 14.81 -9.02 17.37
C PRO A 119 13.60 -8.51 16.60
N THR A 120 13.57 -7.19 16.36
CA THR A 120 12.52 -6.57 15.55
C THR A 120 13.10 -5.85 14.35
N VAL A 121 12.41 -5.97 13.22
CA VAL A 121 12.67 -5.21 11.99
C VAL A 121 11.49 -4.29 11.75
N ILE A 122 11.76 -3.03 11.45
CA ILE A 122 10.75 -2.06 11.04
C ILE A 122 10.93 -1.81 9.53
N GLN A 123 9.82 -1.80 8.79
CA GLN A 123 9.79 -1.33 7.42
C GLN A 123 8.92 -0.08 7.34
N GLU A 124 9.50 1.02 6.86
CA GLU A 124 8.82 2.29 6.64
C GLU A 124 8.64 2.55 5.15
N GLN A 125 7.38 2.66 4.73
CA GLN A 125 7.00 2.76 3.33
C GLN A 125 7.05 4.20 2.79
N ASN A 126 6.88 5.19 3.66
CA ASN A 126 6.68 6.58 3.29
C ASN A 126 7.94 7.41 3.50
N SER A 127 8.02 8.53 2.80
CA SER A 127 9.07 9.54 2.98
C SER A 127 8.96 10.30 4.32
N TYR A 128 7.86 10.11 5.05
CA TYR A 128 7.65 10.63 6.40
C TYR A 128 7.25 9.50 7.33
N ALA A 129 8.05 9.28 8.36
CA ALA A 129 7.89 8.13 9.25
C ALA A 129 6.62 8.20 10.10
N GLY A 130 5.91 7.07 10.15
CA GLY A 130 4.75 6.91 11.02
C GLY A 130 5.11 6.98 12.51
N VAL A 131 4.19 7.48 13.35
CA VAL A 131 4.40 7.64 14.80
C VAL A 131 4.82 6.33 15.47
N THR A 132 4.16 5.23 15.14
CA THR A 132 4.47 3.90 15.70
C THR A 132 5.91 3.49 15.40
N ASN A 133 6.36 3.67 14.16
CA ASN A 133 7.73 3.32 13.75
C ASN A 133 8.75 4.20 14.46
N LYS A 134 8.50 5.51 14.59
CA LYS A 134 9.37 6.43 15.35
C LYS A 134 9.53 6.01 16.82
N LEU A 135 8.44 5.66 17.49
CA LEU A 135 8.47 5.26 18.91
C LEU A 135 9.26 3.96 19.15
N LEU A 136 9.22 3.04 18.19
CA LEU A 136 9.84 1.71 18.31
C LEU A 136 11.26 1.63 17.72
N ALA A 137 11.67 2.63 16.96
CA ALA A 137 12.93 2.67 16.23
C ALA A 137 14.16 2.42 17.14
N LYS A 138 14.20 3.06 18.31
CA LYS A 138 15.36 2.99 19.23
C LYS A 138 15.72 1.56 19.65
N ARG A 139 14.73 0.67 19.75
CA ARG A 139 14.93 -0.74 20.15
C ARG A 139 14.86 -1.73 18.96
N ALA A 140 14.55 -1.27 17.78
CA ALA A 140 14.60 -2.12 16.58
C ALA A 140 16.05 -2.55 16.29
N ARG A 141 16.21 -3.76 15.76
CA ARG A 141 17.49 -4.26 15.26
C ARG A 141 17.86 -3.59 13.95
N THR A 142 16.90 -3.45 13.05
CA THR A 142 17.07 -2.89 11.71
C THR A 142 15.82 -2.12 11.31
N ILE A 143 15.99 -1.05 10.55
CA ILE A 143 14.93 -0.20 10.02
C ILE A 143 15.12 -0.11 8.51
N CYS A 144 14.29 -0.84 7.77
CA CYS A 144 14.26 -0.80 6.32
C CYS A 144 13.44 0.41 5.87
N VAL A 145 14.02 1.25 5.01
CA VAL A 145 13.38 2.48 4.55
C VAL A 145 13.32 2.53 3.02
N SER A 146 12.39 3.32 2.51
CA SER A 146 12.12 3.43 1.08
C SER A 146 12.56 4.76 0.48
N TYR A 147 12.95 5.71 1.32
CA TYR A 147 13.36 7.06 0.91
C TYR A 147 14.62 7.48 1.65
N GLU A 148 15.40 8.35 1.03
CA GLU A 148 16.55 9.03 1.63
C GLU A 148 16.11 10.04 2.70
N GLY A 149 17.05 10.49 3.55
CA GLY A 149 16.80 11.51 4.57
C GLY A 149 15.99 11.01 5.78
N MET A 150 15.92 9.67 5.97
CA MET A 150 15.15 9.07 7.08
C MET A 150 15.90 9.10 8.41
N GLU A 151 17.18 9.49 8.43
CA GLU A 151 17.97 9.73 9.65
C GLU A 151 17.39 10.86 10.53
N ARG A 152 16.59 11.74 9.98
CA ARG A 152 15.80 12.74 10.74
C ARG A 152 14.73 12.12 11.65
N PHE A 153 14.39 10.85 11.44
CA PHE A 153 13.37 10.11 12.19
C PHE A 153 13.91 8.92 12.95
N PHE A 154 15.00 8.32 12.47
CA PHE A 154 15.50 7.03 12.93
C PHE A 154 17.01 7.08 13.21
N PRO A 155 17.53 6.25 14.14
CA PRO A 155 18.96 6.11 14.36
C PRO A 155 19.66 5.67 13.06
N LYS A 156 20.63 6.46 12.60
CA LYS A 156 21.31 6.30 11.31
C LYS A 156 21.95 4.91 11.15
N GLU A 157 22.55 4.40 12.21
CA GLU A 157 23.25 3.11 12.25
C GLU A 157 22.33 1.88 12.09
N LYS A 158 20.99 2.09 12.17
CA LYS A 158 19.98 1.03 12.01
C LYS A 158 19.26 1.08 10.69
N ILE A 159 19.48 2.15 9.91
CA ILE A 159 18.79 2.36 8.65
C ILE A 159 19.43 1.51 7.56
N VAL A 160 18.58 0.82 6.81
CA VAL A 160 18.94 0.12 5.57
C VAL A 160 18.01 0.59 4.47
N MET A 161 18.57 1.15 3.39
CA MET A 161 17.82 1.55 2.21
C MET A 161 17.47 0.30 1.40
N THR A 162 16.21 -0.13 1.45
CA THR A 162 15.72 -1.33 0.77
C THR A 162 14.72 -1.03 -0.34
N GLY A 163 14.17 0.18 -0.38
CA GLY A 163 12.96 0.45 -1.13
C GLY A 163 11.72 -0.19 -0.49
N ASN A 164 10.56 -0.03 -1.13
CA ASN A 164 9.33 -0.70 -0.72
C ASN A 164 9.29 -2.13 -1.27
N PRO A 165 8.87 -3.10 -0.45
CA PRO A 165 8.59 -4.44 -0.92
C PRO A 165 7.38 -4.40 -1.89
N LEU A 166 7.60 -4.85 -3.11
CA LEU A 166 6.57 -4.96 -4.13
C LEU A 166 6.23 -6.43 -4.40
N ARG A 167 4.99 -6.69 -4.80
CA ARG A 167 4.58 -8.03 -5.20
C ARG A 167 5.33 -8.46 -6.46
N GLY A 168 5.67 -9.74 -6.55
CA GLY A 168 6.46 -10.29 -7.66
C GLY A 168 5.82 -10.25 -9.06
N ARG A 169 4.61 -9.66 -9.18
CA ARG A 169 3.95 -9.42 -10.48
C ARG A 169 4.52 -8.24 -11.24
N PHE A 170 5.21 -7.34 -10.57
CA PHE A 170 5.85 -6.18 -11.20
C PHE A 170 7.32 -6.51 -11.44
N SER A 171 7.73 -6.57 -12.69
CA SER A 171 9.11 -6.71 -13.10
C SER A 171 9.52 -5.56 -13.99
N LYS A 172 10.83 -5.30 -14.07
CA LYS A 172 11.38 -4.28 -14.97
C LYS A 172 11.13 -4.61 -16.45
N ALA A 173 10.96 -5.90 -16.78
CA ALA A 173 10.64 -6.37 -18.12
C ALA A 173 9.17 -6.09 -18.52
N GLY A 174 8.30 -5.86 -17.53
CA GLY A 174 6.88 -5.59 -17.76
C GLY A 174 6.12 -6.80 -18.34
N ALA A 175 4.84 -6.59 -18.60
CA ALA A 175 4.03 -7.45 -19.46
C ALA A 175 4.18 -7.00 -20.92
N ASP A 176 3.83 -7.86 -21.87
CA ASP A 176 3.83 -7.49 -23.29
C ASP A 176 2.77 -6.41 -23.57
N ARG A 177 3.17 -5.33 -24.25
CA ARG A 177 2.29 -4.19 -24.53
C ARG A 177 1.12 -4.57 -25.45
N ARG A 178 1.33 -5.45 -26.43
CA ARG A 178 0.27 -5.86 -27.37
C ARG A 178 -0.79 -6.69 -26.67
N GLU A 179 -0.36 -7.63 -25.81
CA GLU A 179 -1.27 -8.39 -24.98
C GLU A 179 -2.04 -7.48 -24.01
N ALA A 180 -1.36 -6.49 -23.44
CA ALA A 180 -1.96 -5.53 -22.54
C ALA A 180 -3.01 -4.65 -23.23
N LEU A 181 -2.73 -4.14 -24.42
CA LEU A 181 -3.68 -3.38 -25.23
C LEU A 181 -4.89 -4.25 -25.61
N ALA A 182 -4.66 -5.48 -26.08
CA ALA A 182 -5.73 -6.42 -26.42
C ALA A 182 -6.64 -6.73 -25.23
N HIS A 183 -6.07 -6.86 -24.01
CA HIS A 183 -6.82 -7.08 -22.77
C HIS A 183 -7.83 -5.96 -22.48
N PHE A 184 -7.50 -4.71 -22.80
CA PHE A 184 -8.37 -3.55 -22.60
C PHE A 184 -9.23 -3.23 -23.84
N GLY A 185 -9.08 -3.98 -24.93
CA GLY A 185 -9.76 -3.71 -26.21
C GLY A 185 -9.23 -2.47 -26.92
N PHE A 186 -7.95 -2.16 -26.73
CA PHE A 186 -7.28 -0.97 -27.27
C PHE A 186 -6.45 -1.27 -28.52
N ARG A 187 -6.20 -0.21 -29.28
CA ARG A 187 -5.36 -0.22 -30.48
C ARG A 187 -3.97 0.31 -30.18
N ASP A 188 -3.00 0.03 -31.03
CA ASP A 188 -1.61 0.44 -30.84
C ASP A 188 -1.27 1.80 -31.49
N ASP A 189 -2.23 2.43 -32.18
CA ASP A 189 -2.06 3.70 -32.89
C ASP A 189 -2.41 4.95 -32.06
N LEU A 190 -2.92 4.78 -30.86
CA LEU A 190 -3.27 5.88 -29.95
C LEU A 190 -2.56 5.75 -28.61
N PRO A 191 -2.15 6.87 -28.01
CA PRO A 191 -1.57 6.86 -26.68
C PRO A 191 -2.60 6.43 -25.61
N VAL A 192 -2.12 5.82 -24.54
CA VAL A 192 -2.93 5.31 -23.44
C VAL A 192 -2.68 6.11 -22.15
N LEU A 193 -3.73 6.70 -21.63
CA LEU A 193 -3.75 7.34 -20.32
C LEU A 193 -4.30 6.36 -19.26
N LEU A 194 -3.54 6.11 -18.21
CA LEU A 194 -3.99 5.34 -17.05
C LEU A 194 -4.35 6.28 -15.90
N VAL A 195 -5.59 6.23 -15.43
CA VAL A 195 -6.08 7.02 -14.28
C VAL A 195 -6.44 6.10 -13.12
N VAL A 196 -5.71 6.23 -11.99
CA VAL A 196 -5.83 5.32 -10.84
C VAL A 196 -6.14 6.08 -9.56
N GLY A 197 -7.37 5.92 -9.07
CA GLY A 197 -7.85 6.52 -7.82
C GLY A 197 -7.60 5.68 -6.56
N GLY A 198 -7.06 4.45 -6.71
CA GLY A 198 -6.96 3.45 -5.65
C GLY A 198 -8.25 2.61 -5.50
N SER A 199 -8.20 1.55 -4.66
CA SER A 199 -9.26 0.53 -4.57
C SER A 199 -10.64 1.05 -4.13
N LEU A 200 -10.68 2.11 -3.33
CA LEU A 200 -11.93 2.74 -2.88
C LEU A 200 -12.42 3.82 -3.84
N GLY A 201 -11.52 4.30 -4.70
CA GLY A 201 -11.77 5.41 -5.60
C GLY A 201 -11.44 6.77 -5.01
N THR A 202 -11.47 7.76 -5.87
CA THR A 202 -11.11 9.14 -5.54
C THR A 202 -12.05 10.11 -6.24
N ARG A 203 -12.81 10.89 -5.47
CA ARG A 203 -13.74 11.88 -6.03
C ARG A 203 -13.05 12.84 -7.00
N THR A 204 -11.91 13.41 -6.60
CA THR A 204 -11.16 14.37 -7.42
C THR A 204 -10.81 13.83 -8.80
N LEU A 205 -10.28 12.59 -8.89
CA LEU A 205 -9.92 12.00 -10.17
C LEU A 205 -11.15 11.61 -10.99
N ASN A 206 -12.23 11.15 -10.34
CA ASN A 206 -13.46 10.83 -11.03
C ASN A 206 -14.14 12.08 -11.61
N GLU A 207 -14.20 13.17 -10.85
CA GLU A 207 -14.75 14.45 -11.35
C GLU A 207 -13.88 15.04 -12.47
N MET A 208 -12.56 14.93 -12.37
CA MET A 208 -11.64 15.31 -13.45
C MET A 208 -11.97 14.52 -14.73
N MET A 209 -12.16 13.21 -14.61
CA MET A 209 -12.48 12.36 -15.76
C MET A 209 -13.86 12.67 -16.35
N LYS A 210 -14.87 12.92 -15.52
CA LYS A 210 -16.19 13.37 -15.99
C LYS A 210 -16.08 14.67 -16.81
N ALA A 211 -15.37 15.66 -16.29
CA ALA A 211 -15.15 16.92 -16.99
C ALA A 211 -14.38 16.72 -18.31
N TRP A 212 -13.41 15.81 -18.32
CA TRP A 212 -12.67 15.47 -19.53
C TRP A 212 -13.55 14.80 -20.58
N VAL A 213 -14.36 13.81 -20.20
CA VAL A 213 -15.32 13.10 -21.08
C VAL A 213 -16.30 14.09 -21.73
N LEU A 214 -16.87 15.02 -20.95
CA LEU A 214 -17.77 16.04 -21.48
C LEU A 214 -17.13 16.94 -22.54
N ARG A 215 -15.83 17.24 -22.39
CA ARG A 215 -15.08 18.04 -23.38
C ARG A 215 -14.79 17.29 -24.68
N GLN A 216 -14.72 15.94 -24.64
CA GLN A 216 -14.36 15.16 -25.82
C GLN A 216 -15.52 15.01 -26.82
N GLY A 217 -16.76 15.23 -26.40
CA GLY A 217 -17.92 15.17 -27.31
C GLY A 217 -18.10 13.81 -28.00
N GLY A 218 -17.74 12.71 -27.32
CA GLY A 218 -17.87 11.34 -27.84
C GLY A 218 -16.63 10.79 -28.57
N THR A 219 -15.65 11.63 -28.94
CA THR A 219 -14.40 11.21 -29.57
C THR A 219 -13.22 11.49 -28.63
N SER A 220 -12.20 10.65 -28.66
CA SER A 220 -11.01 10.84 -27.82
C SER A 220 -9.74 10.64 -28.64
N PRO A 221 -8.76 11.57 -28.53
CA PRO A 221 -7.45 11.43 -29.17
C PRO A 221 -6.53 10.46 -28.41
N VAL A 222 -6.97 9.94 -27.28
CA VAL A 222 -6.24 8.98 -26.43
C VAL A 222 -7.18 7.87 -25.98
N GLN A 223 -6.60 6.75 -25.65
CA GLN A 223 -7.30 5.65 -24.98
C GLN A 223 -7.14 5.80 -23.47
N VAL A 224 -8.14 5.44 -22.70
CA VAL A 224 -8.12 5.66 -21.24
C VAL A 224 -8.46 4.39 -20.49
N ILE A 225 -7.57 3.98 -19.59
CA ILE A 225 -7.86 3.00 -18.55
C ILE A 225 -8.23 3.78 -17.28
N TRP A 226 -9.50 3.71 -16.87
CA TRP A 226 -10.02 4.47 -15.75
C TRP A 226 -10.47 3.57 -14.60
N GLN A 227 -9.67 3.52 -13.54
CA GLN A 227 -10.05 2.88 -12.28
C GLN A 227 -10.85 3.85 -11.42
N THR A 228 -12.15 3.66 -11.37
CA THR A 228 -13.08 4.52 -10.64
C THR A 228 -13.10 4.27 -9.13
N GLY A 229 -12.76 3.04 -8.70
CA GLY A 229 -12.85 2.58 -7.33
C GLY A 229 -14.25 2.10 -6.93
N LYS A 230 -14.29 1.25 -5.91
CA LYS A 230 -15.51 0.54 -5.47
C LYS A 230 -16.70 1.46 -5.17
N TYR A 231 -16.45 2.65 -4.58
CA TYR A 231 -17.54 3.54 -4.16
C TYR A 231 -18.15 4.34 -5.31
N TYR A 232 -17.43 4.51 -6.41
CA TYR A 232 -17.84 5.36 -7.54
C TYR A 232 -18.17 4.57 -8.80
N GLU A 233 -17.94 3.28 -8.80
CA GLU A 233 -18.05 2.44 -10.00
C GLU A 233 -19.44 2.53 -10.67
N ARG A 234 -20.51 2.44 -9.86
CA ARG A 234 -21.88 2.52 -10.36
C ARG A 234 -22.16 3.89 -10.97
N GLU A 235 -21.84 4.97 -10.25
CA GLU A 235 -22.06 6.35 -10.70
C GLU A 235 -21.32 6.64 -12.01
N MET A 236 -20.04 6.20 -12.11
CA MET A 236 -19.23 6.46 -13.29
C MET A 236 -19.69 5.63 -14.50
N ARG A 237 -20.17 4.43 -14.29
CA ARG A 237 -20.77 3.60 -15.34
C ARG A 237 -22.06 4.21 -15.87
N GLU A 238 -22.95 4.67 -15.00
CA GLU A 238 -24.18 5.37 -15.38
C GLU A 238 -23.87 6.68 -16.14
N PHE A 239 -22.84 7.41 -15.70
CA PHE A 239 -22.36 8.61 -16.40
C PHE A 239 -21.88 8.32 -17.82
N LEU A 240 -21.03 7.29 -18.01
CA LEU A 240 -20.55 6.90 -19.34
C LEU A 240 -21.66 6.38 -20.24
N ALA A 241 -22.70 5.76 -19.69
CA ALA A 241 -23.86 5.35 -20.46
C ALA A 241 -24.64 6.55 -21.03
N GLN A 242 -24.68 7.67 -20.31
CA GLN A 242 -25.28 8.93 -20.76
C GLN A 242 -24.38 9.77 -21.67
N HIS A 243 -23.06 9.57 -21.57
CA HIS A 243 -22.03 10.28 -22.34
C HIS A 243 -21.09 9.28 -23.03
N PRO A 244 -21.58 8.51 -24.02
CA PRO A 244 -20.76 7.51 -24.70
C PRO A 244 -19.52 8.16 -25.29
N THR A 245 -18.35 7.66 -24.92
CA THR A 245 -17.06 8.14 -25.42
C THR A 245 -16.21 6.93 -25.81
N ALA A 246 -15.71 6.95 -27.05
CA ALA A 246 -14.88 5.89 -27.56
C ALA A 246 -13.56 5.77 -26.75
N ASN A 247 -12.98 4.58 -26.80
CA ASN A 247 -11.63 4.32 -26.28
C ASN A 247 -11.49 4.48 -24.75
N ILE A 248 -12.55 4.26 -23.97
CA ILE A 248 -12.49 4.26 -22.50
C ILE A 248 -12.80 2.86 -21.96
N TRP A 249 -11.84 2.27 -21.27
CA TRP A 249 -12.07 1.16 -20.38
C TRP A 249 -12.32 1.69 -18.95
N GLN A 250 -13.41 1.27 -18.30
CA GLN A 250 -13.77 1.69 -16.95
C GLN A 250 -13.99 0.46 -16.06
N GLY A 251 -13.47 0.49 -14.84
CA GLY A 251 -13.72 -0.54 -13.85
C GLY A 251 -13.50 -0.07 -12.43
N ALA A 252 -14.18 -0.72 -11.48
CA ALA A 252 -13.99 -0.46 -10.05
C ALA A 252 -12.57 -0.75 -9.61
N PHE A 253 -11.98 -1.81 -10.17
CA PHE A 253 -10.65 -2.31 -9.84
C PHE A 253 -9.96 -2.87 -11.10
N ILE A 254 -8.64 -2.80 -11.14
CA ILE A 254 -7.82 -3.36 -12.21
C ILE A 254 -7.10 -4.60 -11.65
N ASP A 255 -7.55 -5.79 -12.03
CA ASP A 255 -6.93 -7.04 -11.56
C ASP A 255 -5.55 -7.27 -12.16
N ARG A 256 -5.39 -6.91 -13.44
CA ARG A 256 -4.14 -7.01 -14.21
C ARG A 256 -3.47 -5.63 -14.28
N MET A 257 -3.04 -5.15 -13.09
CA MET A 257 -2.33 -3.87 -12.98
C MET A 257 -1.00 -3.88 -13.76
N ASP A 258 -0.38 -5.05 -13.91
CA ASP A 258 0.78 -5.28 -14.79
C ASP A 258 0.47 -4.93 -16.25
N TYR A 259 -0.69 -5.32 -16.75
CA TYR A 259 -1.15 -4.95 -18.10
C TYR A 259 -1.49 -3.48 -18.20
N ALA A 260 -2.14 -2.90 -17.19
CA ALA A 260 -2.44 -1.48 -17.19
C ALA A 260 -1.17 -0.62 -17.27
N TYR A 261 -0.14 -0.97 -16.52
CA TYR A 261 1.15 -0.30 -16.62
C TYR A 261 1.85 -0.56 -17.96
N ALA A 262 1.79 -1.78 -18.51
CA ALA A 262 2.40 -2.09 -19.80
C ALA A 262 1.76 -1.28 -20.94
N ALA A 263 0.42 -1.18 -20.94
CA ALA A 263 -0.34 -0.42 -21.94
C ALA A 263 -0.13 1.11 -21.81
N ALA A 264 0.02 1.64 -20.61
CA ALA A 264 0.03 3.09 -20.35
C ALA A 264 1.26 3.80 -20.92
N ASP A 265 1.05 4.96 -21.50
CA ASP A 265 2.07 5.92 -21.90
C ASP A 265 2.23 7.03 -20.83
N LEU A 266 1.14 7.40 -20.17
CA LEU A 266 1.10 8.36 -19.07
C LEU A 266 0.20 7.84 -17.96
N VAL A 267 0.58 8.08 -16.70
CA VAL A 267 -0.21 7.70 -15.54
C VAL A 267 -0.61 8.93 -14.74
N VAL A 268 -1.89 9.03 -14.38
CA VAL A 268 -2.41 9.97 -13.38
C VAL A 268 -2.85 9.19 -12.16
N SER A 269 -2.23 9.44 -11.02
CA SER A 269 -2.45 8.59 -9.84
C SER A 269 -2.35 9.34 -8.52
N ARG A 270 -2.91 8.73 -7.47
CA ARG A 270 -2.57 9.05 -6.09
C ARG A 270 -1.13 8.63 -5.78
N SER A 271 -0.48 9.33 -4.85
CA SER A 271 0.91 9.12 -4.43
C SER A 271 1.04 8.26 -3.15
N GLY A 272 0.25 7.18 -3.07
CA GLY A 272 0.44 6.17 -2.03
C GLY A 272 1.79 5.47 -2.17
N ALA A 273 2.43 5.12 -1.05
CA ALA A 273 3.80 4.59 -1.04
C ALA A 273 4.03 3.39 -1.98
N CYS A 274 3.11 2.42 -2.01
CA CYS A 274 3.21 1.27 -2.91
C CYS A 274 3.11 1.70 -4.38
N THR A 275 2.13 2.55 -4.70
CA THR A 275 1.92 3.04 -6.08
C THR A 275 3.12 3.82 -6.60
N VAL A 276 3.69 4.71 -5.77
CA VAL A 276 4.92 5.44 -6.12
C VAL A 276 6.05 4.46 -6.44
N SER A 277 6.24 3.45 -5.60
CA SER A 277 7.30 2.46 -5.81
C SER A 277 7.07 1.56 -7.02
N GLU A 278 5.81 1.19 -7.29
CA GLU A 278 5.42 0.46 -8.51
C GLU A 278 5.74 1.28 -9.76
N LEU A 279 5.34 2.56 -9.76
CA LEU A 279 5.58 3.47 -10.89
C LEU A 279 7.07 3.72 -11.15
N CYS A 280 7.87 3.85 -10.09
CA CYS A 280 9.33 3.90 -10.21
C CYS A 280 9.90 2.62 -10.84
N LEU A 281 9.41 1.44 -10.42
CA LEU A 281 9.87 0.17 -10.96
C LEU A 281 9.54 -0.01 -12.44
N VAL A 282 8.31 0.37 -12.85
CA VAL A 282 7.86 0.24 -14.25
C VAL A 282 8.28 1.43 -15.12
N ALA A 283 8.91 2.45 -14.53
CA ALA A 283 9.45 3.64 -15.18
C ALA A 283 8.43 4.38 -16.09
N LYS A 284 7.19 4.55 -15.60
CA LYS A 284 6.15 5.25 -16.36
C LYS A 284 6.10 6.73 -16.02
N PRO A 285 6.02 7.62 -17.03
CA PRO A 285 5.74 9.03 -16.81
C PRO A 285 4.48 9.20 -15.96
N THR A 286 4.56 10.01 -14.90
CA THR A 286 3.47 10.06 -13.92
C THR A 286 3.18 11.49 -13.47
N LEU A 287 1.87 11.83 -13.46
CA LEU A 287 1.31 12.98 -12.77
C LEU A 287 0.69 12.52 -11.44
N PHE A 288 1.26 12.97 -10.33
CA PHE A 288 0.70 12.67 -9.02
C PHE A 288 -0.34 13.69 -8.59
N VAL A 289 -1.45 13.18 -8.06
CA VAL A 289 -2.52 13.97 -7.42
C VAL A 289 -2.64 13.50 -5.98
N PRO A 290 -1.87 14.05 -5.03
CA PRO A 290 -1.87 13.62 -3.64
C PRO A 290 -3.25 13.73 -2.98
N SER A 291 -3.57 12.79 -2.07
CA SER A 291 -4.78 12.87 -1.26
C SER A 291 -4.56 13.82 -0.08
N PRO A 292 -5.44 14.82 0.14
CA PRO A 292 -5.34 15.69 1.31
C PRO A 292 -5.82 15.01 2.62
N ASN A 293 -6.54 13.90 2.50
CA ASN A 293 -7.20 13.24 3.62
C ASN A 293 -6.38 12.06 4.19
N VAL A 294 -5.06 12.21 4.26
CA VAL A 294 -4.15 11.18 4.78
C VAL A 294 -3.39 11.68 6.00
N ALA A 295 -2.95 10.75 6.86
CA ALA A 295 -2.19 11.09 8.04
C ALA A 295 -0.86 11.74 7.66
N GLU A 296 -0.46 12.81 8.39
CA GLU A 296 0.85 13.48 8.25
C GLU A 296 1.13 14.00 6.83
N ASP A 297 0.10 14.16 6.00
CA ASP A 297 0.23 14.58 4.59
C ASP A 297 1.30 13.77 3.82
N HIS A 298 1.36 12.46 4.11
CA HIS A 298 2.40 11.60 3.56
C HIS A 298 2.34 11.48 2.04
N GLN A 299 1.15 11.62 1.41
CA GLN A 299 1.06 11.51 -0.05
C GLN A 299 1.72 12.71 -0.77
N THR A 300 1.54 13.93 -0.28
CA THR A 300 2.25 15.10 -0.81
C THR A 300 3.77 14.93 -0.66
N LYS A 301 4.21 14.44 0.49
CA LYS A 301 5.63 14.21 0.74
C LYS A 301 6.23 13.12 -0.14
N ASN A 302 5.48 12.04 -0.40
CA ASN A 302 5.89 10.98 -1.33
C ASN A 302 5.99 11.50 -2.77
N ALA A 303 5.02 12.28 -3.24
CA ALA A 303 5.03 12.88 -4.57
C ALA A 303 6.22 13.84 -4.73
N ARG A 304 6.43 14.75 -3.77
CA ARG A 304 7.55 15.70 -3.78
C ARG A 304 8.91 15.02 -3.81
N ALA A 305 9.08 13.89 -3.14
CA ALA A 305 10.34 13.13 -3.17
C ALA A 305 10.78 12.72 -4.59
N LEU A 306 9.85 12.66 -5.54
CA LEU A 306 10.13 12.42 -6.97
C LEU A 306 10.07 13.71 -7.79
N ALA A 307 9.05 14.55 -7.56
CA ALA A 307 8.85 15.78 -8.32
C ALA A 307 10.03 16.76 -8.14
N ASP A 308 10.54 16.90 -6.91
CA ASP A 308 11.70 17.77 -6.62
C ASP A 308 13.00 17.28 -7.32
N LYS A 309 13.03 16.02 -7.78
CA LYS A 309 14.12 15.43 -8.58
C LYS A 309 13.80 15.40 -10.08
N GLY A 310 12.69 15.99 -10.53
CA GLY A 310 12.25 15.98 -11.93
C GLY A 310 11.79 14.60 -12.45
N ALA A 311 11.51 13.65 -11.53
CA ALA A 311 11.13 12.27 -11.90
C ALA A 311 9.61 12.06 -12.00
N ALA A 312 8.81 13.08 -11.66
CA ALA A 312 7.34 13.10 -11.79
C ALA A 312 6.82 14.54 -11.75
N LEU A 313 5.54 14.71 -12.03
CA LEU A 313 4.81 15.98 -11.88
C LEU A 313 3.78 15.89 -10.76
#